data_f011a38bdd21b4570049a361c3615abb
#
_entry.id   f011a38bdd21b4570049a361c3615abb
#
_cell.length_a   1.000
_cell.length_b   1.000
_cell.length_c   1.000
_cell.angle_alpha   90.00
_cell.angle_beta   90.00
_cell.angle_gamma   90.00
#
_symmetry.space_group_name_H-M   'P 1'
#
loop_
_entity.id
_entity.type
_entity.pdbx_description
1 polymer ?
#
loop_
_entity_poly.entity_id
_entity_poly.type
_entity_poly.pdbx_seq_one_letter_code
_entity_poly.pdbx_strand_id
1 'polypeptide(L)'
;GIIYYKEKNMDKFATKEYFEKLNEYWRATNYLSVAQLYLLDNPLLRDHELCYDDIKKKLVGHWGTVPGQNFIYAHCDRVINKYDQDMIYLSGPGHGGNFLVANSYLEGTYSEVYPNIAESKEGMKRLCKQFSFPGGIGSHCVPETPGSIHEGGELGYSLAHGYGAVLDNPNLIATVVVGDGEAETG
;
A
#
# COMPACT_ATOMS: atom_id res chain seq x y z
N GLY A 1 -5.99 53.22 6.24
CA GLY A 1 -5.28 51.99 5.90
C GLY A 1 -6.28 50.86 5.67
N ILE A 2 -6.51 50.51 4.40
CA ILE A 2 -7.35 49.38 4.01
C ILE A 2 -6.53 48.15 4.24
N ILE A 3 -6.88 47.35 5.26
CA ILE A 3 -6.33 46.05 5.50
C ILE A 3 -6.98 45.10 4.46
N TYR A 4 -6.27 44.80 3.40
CA TYR A 4 -6.61 43.68 2.52
C TYR A 4 -6.45 42.40 3.33
N TYR A 5 -7.56 41.81 3.79
CA TYR A 5 -7.59 40.39 4.12
C TYR A 5 -7.33 39.63 2.81
N LYS A 6 -6.09 39.20 2.60
CA LYS A 6 -5.84 38.10 1.69
C LYS A 6 -6.68 36.94 2.20
N GLU A 7 -7.74 36.56 1.46
CA GLU A 7 -8.35 35.26 1.63
C GLU A 7 -7.22 34.25 1.63
N LYS A 8 -6.96 33.63 2.78
CA LYS A 8 -6.07 32.49 2.83
C LYS A 8 -6.69 31.47 1.89
N ASN A 9 -6.09 31.26 0.70
CA ASN A 9 -6.40 30.12 -0.13
C ASN A 9 -6.29 28.89 0.78
N MET A 10 -7.45 28.35 1.16
CA MET A 10 -7.49 27.22 2.06
C MET A 10 -6.81 26.07 1.34
N ASP A 11 -5.74 25.52 1.94
CA ASP A 11 -4.97 24.44 1.36
C ASP A 11 -5.92 23.26 1.06
N LYS A 12 -6.16 22.95 -0.22
CA LYS A 12 -7.07 21.89 -0.64
C LYS A 12 -6.75 20.53 0.00
N PHE A 13 -5.47 20.31 0.36
CA PHE A 13 -4.97 19.09 1.00
C PHE A 13 -5.15 19.08 2.54
N ALA A 14 -5.75 20.15 3.10
CA ALA A 14 -6.04 20.29 4.53
C ALA A 14 -7.54 20.52 4.80
N THR A 15 -8.40 20.29 3.82
CA THR A 15 -9.86 20.41 3.97
C THR A 15 -10.44 19.15 4.61
N LYS A 16 -11.58 19.30 5.27
CA LYS A 16 -12.33 18.16 5.82
C LYS A 16 -12.68 17.14 4.74
N GLU A 17 -13.15 17.62 3.58
CA GLU A 17 -13.50 16.77 2.44
C GLU A 17 -12.29 15.93 1.95
N TYR A 18 -11.10 16.54 1.89
CA TYR A 18 -9.89 15.83 1.50
C TYR A 18 -9.56 14.70 2.50
N PHE A 19 -9.65 14.98 3.80
CA PHE A 19 -9.40 13.96 4.82
C PHE A 19 -10.46 12.86 4.86
N GLU A 20 -11.71 13.17 4.51
CA GLU A 20 -12.76 12.15 4.35
C GLU A 20 -12.41 11.20 3.21
N LYS A 21 -12.00 11.73 2.03
CA LYS A 21 -11.53 10.90 0.89
C LYS A 21 -10.27 10.09 1.22
N LEU A 22 -9.33 10.70 1.93
CA LEU A 22 -8.12 9.99 2.37
C LEU A 22 -8.46 8.83 3.32
N ASN A 23 -9.42 9.03 4.20
CA ASN A 23 -9.93 7.97 5.08
C ASN A 23 -10.66 6.87 4.31
N GLU A 24 -11.42 7.21 3.27
CA GLU A 24 -12.06 6.22 2.38
C GLU A 24 -11.00 5.38 1.65
N TYR A 25 -9.95 6.01 1.13
CA TYR A 25 -8.81 5.33 0.52
C TYR A 25 -8.12 4.37 1.51
N TRP A 26 -7.79 4.86 2.71
CA TRP A 26 -7.19 4.03 3.76
C TRP A 26 -8.07 2.83 4.15
N ARG A 27 -9.38 3.02 4.25
CA ARG A 27 -10.32 1.92 4.51
C ARG A 27 -10.38 0.92 3.36
N ALA A 28 -10.33 1.38 2.12
CA ALA A 28 -10.32 0.52 0.94
C ALA A 28 -9.04 -0.32 0.87
N THR A 29 -7.87 0.29 1.12
CA THR A 29 -6.59 -0.44 1.17
C THR A 29 -6.55 -1.45 2.31
N ASN A 30 -7.10 -1.12 3.49
CA ASN A 30 -7.24 -2.07 4.58
C ASN A 30 -8.14 -3.25 4.21
N TYR A 31 -9.28 -2.98 3.56
CA TYR A 31 -10.17 -4.04 3.09
C TYR A 31 -9.46 -4.96 2.09
N LEU A 32 -8.82 -4.40 1.07
CA LEU A 32 -8.07 -5.18 0.08
C LEU A 32 -6.94 -6.00 0.71
N SER A 33 -6.27 -5.44 1.69
CA SER A 33 -5.21 -6.15 2.42
C SER A 33 -5.74 -7.36 3.17
N VAL A 34 -6.88 -7.22 3.86
CA VAL A 34 -7.56 -8.33 4.56
C VAL A 34 -8.10 -9.35 3.57
N ALA A 35 -8.75 -8.89 2.49
CA ALA A 35 -9.31 -9.76 1.47
C ALA A 35 -8.24 -10.68 0.85
N GLN A 36 -7.04 -10.15 0.59
CA GLN A 36 -5.91 -10.94 0.10
C GLN A 36 -5.49 -12.06 1.07
N LEU A 37 -5.61 -11.82 2.38
CA LEU A 37 -5.27 -12.85 3.38
C LEU A 37 -6.28 -13.97 3.41
N TYR A 38 -7.57 -13.67 3.29
CA TYR A 38 -8.64 -14.60 3.64
C TYR A 38 -9.44 -15.12 2.46
N LEU A 39 -9.69 -14.31 1.42
CA LEU A 39 -10.70 -14.64 0.42
C LEU A 39 -10.15 -15.40 -0.80
N LEU A 40 -10.88 -16.45 -1.19
CA LEU A 40 -10.76 -17.14 -2.47
C LEU A 40 -11.78 -16.65 -3.48
N ASP A 41 -12.97 -16.32 -3.01
CA ASP A 41 -14.12 -15.92 -3.81
C ASP A 41 -14.90 -14.79 -3.14
N ASN A 42 -15.97 -14.31 -3.77
CA ASN A 42 -16.86 -13.28 -3.25
C ASN A 42 -16.11 -12.01 -2.73
N PRO A 43 -15.18 -11.44 -3.51
CA PRO A 43 -14.23 -10.42 -3.03
C PRO A 43 -14.90 -9.14 -2.56
N LEU A 44 -16.15 -8.86 -2.96
CA LEU A 44 -16.95 -7.71 -2.52
C LEU A 44 -17.95 -8.06 -1.41
N LEU A 45 -18.04 -9.32 -0.98
CA LEU A 45 -19.00 -9.83 -0.01
C LEU A 45 -20.46 -9.49 -0.39
N ARG A 46 -20.78 -9.51 -1.68
CA ARG A 46 -22.09 -9.10 -2.23
C ARG A 46 -22.81 -10.18 -3.04
N ASP A 47 -22.12 -11.28 -3.34
CA ASP A 47 -22.67 -12.33 -4.19
C ASP A 47 -23.62 -13.24 -3.40
N HIS A 48 -23.26 -13.53 -2.18
CA HIS A 48 -23.98 -14.34 -1.21
C HIS A 48 -23.41 -14.05 0.19
N GLU A 49 -24.03 -14.57 1.21
CA GLU A 49 -23.51 -14.51 2.56
C GLU A 49 -22.18 -15.29 2.66
N LEU A 50 -21.19 -14.72 3.35
CA LEU A 50 -19.86 -15.33 3.48
C LEU A 50 -19.93 -16.74 4.03
N CYS A 51 -19.31 -17.68 3.33
CA CYS A 51 -19.26 -19.08 3.72
C CYS A 51 -17.81 -19.63 3.69
N TYR A 52 -17.63 -20.84 4.20
CA TYR A 52 -16.30 -21.45 4.30
C TYR A 52 -15.61 -21.69 2.95
N ASP A 53 -16.38 -21.84 1.87
CA ASP A 53 -15.81 -22.03 0.53
C ASP A 53 -15.24 -20.76 -0.06
N ASP A 54 -15.64 -19.59 0.45
CA ASP A 54 -15.06 -18.29 0.10
C ASP A 54 -13.68 -18.06 0.73
N ILE A 55 -13.31 -18.86 1.74
CA ILE A 55 -12.13 -18.64 2.57
C ILE A 55 -11.01 -19.59 2.21
N LYS A 56 -9.79 -19.08 2.16
CA LYS A 56 -8.57 -19.88 1.97
C LYS A 56 -8.42 -20.93 3.05
N LYS A 57 -8.15 -22.16 2.67
CA LYS A 57 -7.92 -23.26 3.62
C LYS A 57 -6.63 -23.11 4.42
N LYS A 58 -5.63 -22.43 3.84
CA LYS A 58 -4.35 -22.10 4.47
C LYS A 58 -4.16 -20.60 4.41
N LEU A 59 -4.12 -19.97 5.56
CA LEU A 59 -3.91 -18.54 5.70
C LEU A 59 -2.41 -18.29 5.90
N VAL A 60 -1.82 -17.50 5.00
CA VAL A 60 -0.42 -17.08 5.08
C VAL A 60 -0.34 -15.60 4.77
N GLY A 61 0.28 -14.84 5.66
CA GLY A 61 0.45 -13.40 5.56
C GLY A 61 0.30 -12.72 6.91
N HIS A 62 0.39 -11.42 6.93
CA HIS A 62 0.42 -10.61 8.13
C HIS A 62 -0.61 -9.49 8.10
N TRP A 63 -1.18 -9.15 9.25
CA TRP A 63 -2.12 -8.05 9.39
C TRP A 63 -1.61 -6.94 10.34
N GLY A 64 -0.83 -7.27 11.37
CA GLY A 64 -0.53 -6.39 12.50
C GLY A 64 0.04 -5.02 12.12
N THR A 65 0.98 -4.96 11.17
CA THR A 65 1.57 -3.69 10.70
C THR A 65 0.79 -3.01 9.59
N VAL A 66 -0.11 -3.74 8.93
CA VAL A 66 -0.74 -3.33 7.66
C VAL A 66 -1.58 -2.07 7.75
N PRO A 67 -2.47 -1.90 8.76
CA PRO A 67 -3.25 -0.66 8.87
C PRO A 67 -2.39 0.58 9.05
N GLY A 68 -1.30 0.46 9.82
CA GLY A 68 -0.33 1.54 10.02
C GLY A 68 0.44 1.87 8.74
N GLN A 69 0.89 0.85 8.01
CA GLN A 69 1.57 1.06 6.73
C GLN A 69 0.65 1.68 5.67
N ASN A 70 -0.59 1.21 5.55
CA ASN A 70 -1.58 1.83 4.67
C ASN A 70 -1.85 3.29 5.05
N PHE A 71 -1.87 3.62 6.34
CA PHE A 71 -2.05 4.99 6.82
C PHE A 71 -0.87 5.88 6.41
N ILE A 72 0.36 5.43 6.65
CA ILE A 72 1.58 6.16 6.27
C ILE A 72 1.63 6.35 4.75
N TYR A 73 1.36 5.29 3.97
CA TYR A 73 1.34 5.34 2.52
C TYR A 73 0.36 6.38 1.99
N ALA A 74 -0.89 6.37 2.46
CA ALA A 74 -1.91 7.36 2.08
C ALA A 74 -1.48 8.80 2.40
N HIS A 75 -0.78 9.03 3.50
CA HIS A 75 -0.23 10.34 3.84
C HIS A 75 1.00 10.72 3.02
N CYS A 76 1.81 9.76 2.59
CA CYS A 76 2.88 10.00 1.61
C CYS A 76 2.30 10.46 0.27
N ASP A 77 1.25 9.81 -0.23
CA ASP A 77 0.53 10.25 -1.43
C ASP A 77 0.00 11.68 -1.30
N ARG A 78 -0.53 12.03 -0.12
CA ARG A 78 -0.94 13.40 0.15
C ARG A 78 0.23 14.38 0.03
N VAL A 79 1.41 14.04 0.54
CA VAL A 79 2.61 14.88 0.45
C VAL A 79 3.08 15.00 -1.00
N ILE A 80 3.15 13.88 -1.73
CA ILE A 80 3.50 13.83 -3.15
C ILE A 80 2.58 14.77 -3.94
N ASN A 81 1.28 14.61 -3.80
CA ASN A 81 0.29 15.41 -4.53
C ASN A 81 0.28 16.89 -4.13
N LYS A 82 0.60 17.20 -2.87
CA LYS A 82 0.62 18.58 -2.38
C LYS A 82 1.82 19.36 -2.88
N TYR A 83 2.98 18.71 -2.94
CA TYR A 83 4.26 19.38 -3.17
C TYR A 83 4.90 18.98 -4.50
N ASP A 84 4.21 18.16 -5.30
CA ASP A 84 4.72 17.63 -6.58
C ASP A 84 6.11 16.99 -6.40
N GLN A 85 6.20 16.04 -5.46
CA GLN A 85 7.46 15.40 -5.08
C GLN A 85 7.59 14.00 -5.68
N ASP A 86 8.79 13.67 -6.12
CA ASP A 86 9.17 12.29 -6.41
C ASP A 86 9.55 11.58 -5.10
N MET A 87 8.92 10.43 -4.84
CA MET A 87 9.13 9.69 -3.60
C MET A 87 9.16 8.18 -3.84
N ILE A 88 10.07 7.50 -3.16
CA ILE A 88 10.10 6.05 -3.03
C ILE A 88 9.68 5.68 -1.60
N TYR A 89 8.78 4.71 -1.48
CA TYR A 89 8.34 4.16 -0.20
C TYR A 89 8.94 2.77 0.00
N LEU A 90 9.65 2.58 1.13
CA LEU A 90 10.20 1.29 1.53
C LEU A 90 9.61 0.84 2.87
N SER A 91 9.27 -0.43 2.95
CA SER A 91 8.73 -1.04 4.16
C SER A 91 9.78 -1.95 4.81
N GLY A 92 10.32 -1.51 5.94
CA GLY A 92 11.17 -2.35 6.80
C GLY A 92 10.42 -3.56 7.35
N PRO A 93 9.20 -3.40 7.93
CA PRO A 93 8.34 -4.54 8.27
C PRO A 93 7.70 -5.14 7.02
N GLY A 94 8.52 -5.62 6.09
CA GLY A 94 8.15 -6.11 4.77
C GLY A 94 7.29 -7.38 4.77
N HIS A 95 7.15 -8.04 5.92
CA HIS A 95 6.22 -9.14 6.12
C HIS A 95 4.74 -8.75 5.98
N GLY A 96 4.43 -7.45 5.94
CA GLY A 96 3.11 -6.92 5.62
C GLY A 96 2.85 -6.67 4.14
N GLY A 97 3.47 -7.40 3.22
CA GLY A 97 3.47 -7.14 1.76
C GLY A 97 2.11 -6.96 1.10
N ASN A 98 1.04 -7.48 1.70
CA ASN A 98 -0.33 -7.29 1.21
C ASN A 98 -0.79 -5.83 1.20
N PHE A 99 -0.23 -4.95 2.04
CA PHE A 99 -0.53 -3.52 1.97
C PHE A 99 -0.01 -2.91 0.67
N LEU A 100 1.20 -3.28 0.25
CA LEU A 100 1.80 -2.74 -0.97
C LEU A 100 1.04 -3.17 -2.22
N VAL A 101 0.65 -4.46 -2.28
CA VAL A 101 -0.21 -4.98 -3.36
C VAL A 101 -1.56 -4.25 -3.40
N ALA A 102 -2.18 -3.99 -2.23
CA ALA A 102 -3.45 -3.29 -2.15
C ALA A 102 -3.35 -1.85 -2.68
N ASN A 103 -2.31 -1.11 -2.30
CA ASN A 103 -2.08 0.25 -2.79
C ASN A 103 -1.78 0.27 -4.29
N SER A 104 -0.86 -0.55 -4.77
CA SER A 104 -0.53 -0.66 -6.19
C SER A 104 -1.75 -1.03 -7.05
N TYR A 105 -2.65 -1.87 -6.54
CA TYR A 105 -3.88 -2.21 -7.22
C TYR A 105 -4.88 -1.05 -7.29
N LEU A 106 -5.10 -0.33 -6.17
CA LEU A 106 -6.00 0.83 -6.14
C LEU A 106 -5.50 2.01 -6.97
N GLU A 107 -4.20 2.14 -7.15
CA GLU A 107 -3.58 3.16 -7.99
C GLU A 107 -3.64 2.81 -9.49
N GLY A 108 -4.04 1.60 -9.84
CA GLY A 108 -4.09 1.11 -11.22
C GLY A 108 -2.78 0.51 -11.72
N THR A 109 -1.64 0.78 -11.11
CA THR A 109 -0.31 0.31 -11.54
C THR A 109 -0.23 -1.20 -11.62
N TYR A 110 -0.88 -1.90 -10.68
CA TYR A 110 -0.91 -3.36 -10.68
C TYR A 110 -1.56 -3.92 -11.95
N SER A 111 -2.68 -3.34 -12.36
CA SER A 111 -3.45 -3.76 -13.53
C SER A 111 -2.76 -3.40 -14.85
N GLU A 112 -1.93 -2.36 -14.88
CA GLU A 112 -1.11 -2.01 -16.03
C GLU A 112 -0.07 -3.10 -16.33
N VAL A 113 0.57 -3.65 -15.31
CA VAL A 113 1.58 -4.70 -15.44
C VAL A 113 0.95 -6.09 -15.58
N TYR A 114 -0.13 -6.34 -14.85
CA TYR A 114 -0.86 -7.61 -14.86
C TYR A 114 -2.32 -7.41 -15.32
N PRO A 115 -2.59 -7.28 -16.64
CA PRO A 115 -3.93 -6.96 -17.16
C PRO A 115 -5.02 -7.98 -16.81
N ASN A 116 -4.63 -9.21 -16.49
CA ASN A 116 -5.55 -10.25 -16.02
C ASN A 116 -6.05 -10.02 -14.59
N ILE A 117 -5.43 -9.08 -13.85
CA ILE A 117 -5.83 -8.62 -12.53
C ILE A 117 -6.30 -7.16 -12.65
N ALA A 118 -7.33 -6.98 -13.47
CA ALA A 118 -7.92 -5.67 -13.75
C ALA A 118 -8.72 -5.13 -12.54
N GLU A 119 -8.95 -3.83 -12.52
CA GLU A 119 -9.84 -3.15 -11.55
C GLU A 119 -11.32 -3.50 -11.83
N SER A 120 -11.65 -4.75 -11.55
CA SER A 120 -12.97 -5.34 -11.74
C SER A 120 -13.21 -6.38 -10.66
N LYS A 121 -14.46 -6.81 -10.51
CA LYS A 121 -14.81 -7.89 -9.57
C LYS A 121 -13.98 -9.16 -9.82
N GLU A 122 -13.86 -9.57 -11.08
CA GLU A 122 -13.07 -10.76 -11.45
C GLU A 122 -11.57 -10.55 -11.23
N GLY A 123 -11.04 -9.38 -11.56
CA GLY A 123 -9.65 -9.01 -11.27
C GLY A 123 -9.36 -8.99 -9.77
N MET A 124 -10.27 -8.42 -8.97
CA MET A 124 -10.15 -8.41 -7.51
C MET A 124 -10.21 -9.82 -6.91
N LYS A 125 -11.04 -10.72 -7.46
CA LYS A 125 -11.05 -12.14 -7.08
C LYS A 125 -9.71 -12.79 -7.34
N ARG A 126 -9.10 -12.52 -8.50
CA ARG A 126 -7.76 -13.02 -8.85
C ARG A 126 -6.68 -12.45 -7.95
N LEU A 127 -6.76 -11.15 -7.63
CA LEU A 127 -5.86 -10.47 -6.70
C LEU A 127 -5.86 -11.16 -5.33
N CYS A 128 -7.04 -11.39 -4.79
CA CYS A 128 -7.19 -12.06 -3.50
C CYS A 128 -6.66 -13.50 -3.54
N LYS A 129 -7.05 -14.26 -4.57
CA LYS A 129 -6.69 -15.67 -4.71
C LYS A 129 -5.18 -15.87 -4.82
N GLN A 130 -4.48 -15.05 -5.59
CA GLN A 130 -3.06 -15.22 -5.89
C GLN A 130 -2.14 -14.93 -4.70
N PHE A 131 -2.58 -14.10 -3.75
CA PHE A 131 -1.74 -13.69 -2.64
C PHE A 131 -1.37 -14.88 -1.77
N SER A 132 -0.06 -15.08 -1.59
CA SER A 132 0.52 -16.18 -0.81
C SER A 132 0.06 -17.58 -1.29
N PHE A 133 -0.17 -17.71 -2.59
CA PHE A 133 -0.63 -18.93 -3.25
C PHE A 133 0.40 -19.39 -4.29
N PRO A 134 0.58 -20.71 -4.53
CA PRO A 134 1.51 -21.20 -5.53
C PRO A 134 1.25 -20.60 -6.92
N GLY A 135 2.28 -20.05 -7.54
CA GLY A 135 2.19 -19.36 -8.84
C GLY A 135 1.62 -17.94 -8.79
N GLY A 136 1.31 -17.44 -7.60
CA GLY A 136 0.90 -16.06 -7.36
C GLY A 136 2.03 -15.20 -6.81
N ILE A 137 1.66 -14.18 -6.02
CA ILE A 137 2.60 -13.27 -5.37
C ILE A 137 2.92 -13.71 -3.94
N GLY A 138 4.14 -13.44 -3.47
CA GLY A 138 4.58 -13.74 -2.11
C GLY A 138 3.87 -12.89 -1.04
N SER A 139 3.95 -13.33 0.21
CA SER A 139 3.32 -12.66 1.37
C SER A 139 4.06 -11.42 1.86
N HIS A 140 5.32 -11.24 1.49
CA HIS A 140 6.17 -10.12 1.84
C HIS A 140 6.20 -9.08 0.72
N CYS A 141 6.78 -7.90 1.00
CA CYS A 141 7.13 -6.96 -0.07
C CYS A 141 8.12 -7.64 -1.02
N VAL A 142 7.78 -7.69 -2.30
CA VAL A 142 8.59 -8.35 -3.33
C VAL A 142 8.66 -7.50 -4.59
N PRO A 143 9.73 -7.59 -5.39
CA PRO A 143 9.87 -6.82 -6.62
C PRO A 143 8.81 -7.13 -7.70
N GLU A 144 8.14 -8.28 -7.61
CA GLU A 144 7.02 -8.64 -8.48
C GLU A 144 5.78 -7.76 -8.29
N THR A 145 5.67 -7.07 -7.15
CA THR A 145 4.66 -6.02 -6.99
C THR A 145 5.10 -4.81 -7.81
N PRO A 146 4.29 -4.35 -8.78
CA PRO A 146 4.64 -3.22 -9.64
C PRO A 146 5.08 -1.99 -8.87
N GLY A 147 6.24 -1.42 -9.26
CA GLY A 147 6.84 -0.27 -8.59
C GLY A 147 7.69 -0.61 -7.36
N SER A 148 7.66 -1.83 -6.86
CA SER A 148 8.50 -2.26 -5.73
C SER A 148 9.94 -2.49 -6.16
N ILE A 149 10.88 -1.96 -5.39
CA ILE A 149 12.33 -2.16 -5.57
C ILE A 149 12.95 -2.94 -4.40
N HIS A 150 12.14 -3.31 -3.41
CA HIS A 150 12.57 -3.84 -2.13
C HIS A 150 12.01 -5.24 -1.90
N GLU A 151 12.89 -6.15 -1.47
CA GLU A 151 12.53 -7.45 -0.96
C GLU A 151 12.46 -7.37 0.58
N GLY A 152 11.26 -7.59 1.14
CA GLY A 152 10.98 -7.35 2.56
C GLY A 152 11.19 -8.56 3.48
N GLY A 153 11.73 -9.68 2.96
CA GLY A 153 12.00 -10.89 3.73
C GLY A 153 13.25 -10.80 4.59
N GLU A 154 14.21 -9.98 4.17
CA GLU A 154 15.44 -9.72 4.93
C GLU A 154 15.27 -8.48 5.80
N LEU A 155 15.36 -8.63 7.11
CA LEU A 155 15.20 -7.54 8.07
C LEU A 155 16.55 -6.84 8.34
N GLY A 156 16.50 -5.54 8.70
CA GLY A 156 17.67 -4.75 9.05
C GLY A 156 18.27 -3.93 7.89
N TYR A 157 17.79 -4.08 6.66
CA TYR A 157 18.38 -3.48 5.46
C TYR A 157 17.60 -2.30 4.85
N SER A 158 16.40 -2.00 5.34
CA SER A 158 15.53 -1.02 4.69
C SER A 158 16.11 0.38 4.58
N LEU A 159 16.82 0.85 5.61
CA LEU A 159 17.53 2.14 5.59
C LEU A 159 18.66 2.15 4.57
N ALA A 160 19.47 1.09 4.51
CA ALA A 160 20.56 0.97 3.53
C ALA A 160 19.99 0.96 2.09
N HIS A 161 18.88 0.25 1.85
CA HIS A 161 18.19 0.27 0.56
C HIS A 161 17.64 1.66 0.23
N GLY A 162 17.06 2.37 1.20
CA GLY A 162 16.59 3.75 1.02
C GLY A 162 17.70 4.70 0.65
N TYR A 163 18.82 4.66 1.38
CA TYR A 163 20.00 5.46 1.05
C TYR A 163 20.55 5.14 -0.34
N GLY A 164 20.68 3.87 -0.67
CA GLY A 164 21.17 3.44 -1.98
C GLY A 164 20.26 3.90 -3.12
N ALA A 165 18.96 3.83 -2.94
CA ALA A 165 17.98 4.20 -3.95
C ALA A 165 17.99 5.70 -4.32
N VAL A 166 18.39 6.58 -3.41
CA VAL A 166 18.38 8.04 -3.62
C VAL A 166 19.78 8.66 -3.70
N LEU A 167 20.84 7.87 -3.60
CA LEU A 167 22.22 8.35 -3.42
C LEU A 167 22.68 9.33 -4.51
N ASP A 168 22.27 9.12 -5.73
CA ASP A 168 22.65 9.92 -6.90
C ASP A 168 21.55 10.87 -7.40
N ASN A 169 20.40 10.92 -6.71
CA ASN A 169 19.28 11.77 -7.07
C ASN A 169 18.84 12.68 -5.93
N PRO A 170 19.34 13.93 -5.86
CA PRO A 170 19.04 14.85 -4.76
C PRO A 170 17.57 15.33 -4.74
N ASN A 171 16.81 15.09 -5.80
CA ASN A 171 15.39 15.45 -5.89
C ASN A 171 14.45 14.32 -5.52
N LEU A 172 14.96 13.12 -5.28
CA LEU A 172 14.18 11.95 -4.91
C LEU A 172 14.17 11.76 -3.40
N ILE A 173 12.98 11.61 -2.81
CA ILE A 173 12.79 11.36 -1.39
C ILE A 173 12.63 9.86 -1.16
N ALA A 174 13.40 9.29 -0.24
CA ALA A 174 13.12 7.96 0.29
C ALA A 174 12.38 8.06 1.62
N THR A 175 11.15 7.58 1.67
CA THR A 175 10.41 7.36 2.90
C THR A 175 10.57 5.91 3.30
N VAL A 176 11.18 5.67 4.46
CA VAL A 176 11.45 4.33 4.97
C VAL A 176 10.69 4.12 6.27
N VAL A 177 9.82 3.14 6.31
CA VAL A 177 9.22 2.66 7.56
C VAL A 177 10.18 1.65 8.18
N VAL A 178 10.62 1.92 9.38
CA VAL A 178 11.58 1.09 10.11
C VAL A 178 10.87 0.41 11.27
N GLY A 179 11.03 -0.90 11.38
CA GLY A 179 10.53 -1.65 12.54
C GLY A 179 11.33 -1.29 13.81
N ASP A 180 10.76 -1.45 14.98
CA ASP A 180 11.41 -1.17 16.27
C ASP A 180 12.69 -2.00 16.43
N GLY A 181 12.64 -3.30 16.20
CA GLY A 181 13.82 -4.16 16.27
C GLY A 181 14.88 -3.82 15.22
N GLU A 182 14.45 -3.46 14.00
CA GLU A 182 15.35 -3.01 12.94
C GLU A 182 16.06 -1.70 13.33
N ALA A 183 15.35 -0.77 13.97
CA ALA A 183 15.92 0.50 14.43
C ALA A 183 16.96 0.34 15.53
N GLU A 184 16.89 -0.74 16.32
CA GLU A 184 17.81 -1.02 17.42
C GLU A 184 19.04 -1.83 16.98
N THR A 185 18.90 -2.69 15.96
CA THR A 185 19.89 -3.72 15.62
C THR A 185 20.37 -3.69 14.17
N GLY A 186 19.75 -2.88 13.33
CA GLY A 186 20.06 -2.73 11.91
C GLY A 186 21.22 -1.80 11.57
#